data_b6f884ac04d72702c949d65bfce3895b
#
_entry.id   b6f884ac04d72702c949d65bfce3895b
#
_cell.length_a   1.000
_cell.length_b   1.000
_cell.length_c   1.000
_cell.angle_alpha   90.00
_cell.angle_beta   90.00
_cell.angle_gamma   90.00
#
_symmetry.space_group_name_H-M   'P 1'
#
loop_
_entity.id
_entity.type
_entity.pdbx_description
1 polymer ?
#
loop_
_entity_poly.entity_id
_entity_poly.type
_entity_poly.pdbx_seq_one_letter_code
_entity_poly.pdbx_strand_id
1 'polypeptide(L)'
;MRALQYVNRYLKKYRYLLLLGFFFTVSSRVFAVLAPSLVGDSITEIEQFIQSGSSDLSAIKKILVTNITLIIGAAFISVAFTFSMRQTIINVSRHIEYDLKNTIYDHYQKLSLRFYKQNRTGDLMSRISEDVSRVRMYVGPALMYSINTVTLFIIVISYMVSVAPKLTLYTLLPLPILSIMIYRLSKAIHERSTLVQQMLSQLSTFAQESFSGINVIKSYAIESNRITEMARISTESRGKNMSLVQVQAWFFPMMILLIGISNVLVIFIGGSQYINGQIELGVLAE
;
A
#
# COMPACT_ATOMS: atom_id res chain seq x y z
N MET A 1 -9.70 16.60 -13.69
CA MET A 1 -10.49 15.51 -14.28
C MET A 1 -10.26 15.27 -15.79
N ARG A 2 -10.04 16.30 -16.63
CA ARG A 2 -9.79 16.12 -18.08
C ARG A 2 -8.55 15.29 -18.42
N ALA A 3 -7.47 15.39 -17.64
CA ALA A 3 -6.25 14.62 -17.88
C ALA A 3 -6.43 13.10 -17.71
N LEU A 4 -7.23 12.67 -16.71
CA LEU A 4 -7.56 11.25 -16.52
C LEU A 4 -8.43 10.68 -17.64
N GLN A 5 -9.28 11.53 -18.28
CA GLN A 5 -10.08 11.11 -19.43
C GLN A 5 -9.21 10.73 -20.64
N TYR A 6 -8.05 11.41 -20.79
CA TYR A 6 -7.10 11.06 -21.84
C TYR A 6 -6.48 9.67 -21.62
N VAL A 7 -6.14 9.34 -20.40
CA VAL A 7 -5.61 8.00 -20.03
C VAL A 7 -6.67 6.90 -20.25
N ASN A 8 -7.96 7.20 -20.02
CA ASN A 8 -9.05 6.25 -20.25
C ASN A 8 -9.12 5.74 -21.71
N ARG A 9 -8.68 6.53 -22.69
CA ARG A 9 -8.60 6.09 -24.08
C ARG A 9 -7.65 4.88 -24.24
N TYR A 10 -6.51 4.93 -23.56
CA TYR A 10 -5.53 3.85 -23.58
C TYR A 10 -6.00 2.64 -22.77
N LEU A 11 -6.65 2.86 -21.62
CA LEU A 11 -7.27 1.77 -20.86
C LEU A 11 -8.32 1.03 -21.67
N LYS A 12 -9.15 1.73 -22.45
CA LYS A 12 -10.13 1.12 -23.35
C LYS A 12 -9.45 0.31 -24.48
N LYS A 13 -8.31 0.77 -24.99
CA LYS A 13 -7.54 0.03 -26.01
C LYS A 13 -7.11 -1.34 -25.51
N TYR A 14 -6.67 -1.44 -24.25
CA TYR A 14 -6.14 -2.66 -23.64
C TYR A 14 -7.13 -3.36 -22.68
N ARG A 15 -8.44 -3.07 -22.81
CA ARG A 15 -9.48 -3.54 -21.88
C ARG A 15 -9.51 -5.07 -21.70
N TYR A 16 -9.30 -5.84 -22.74
CA TYR A 16 -9.32 -7.30 -22.67
C TYR A 16 -8.17 -7.87 -21.82
N LEU A 17 -6.98 -7.30 -21.96
CA LEU A 17 -5.84 -7.66 -21.11
C LEU A 17 -6.06 -7.25 -19.65
N LEU A 18 -6.66 -6.07 -19.43
CA LEU A 18 -7.01 -5.63 -18.08
C LEU A 18 -8.08 -6.53 -17.44
N LEU A 19 -9.09 -6.95 -18.19
CA LEU A 19 -10.09 -7.92 -17.74
C LEU A 19 -9.47 -9.28 -17.44
N LEU A 20 -8.53 -9.75 -18.26
CA LEU A 20 -7.77 -10.97 -17.99
C LEU A 20 -6.93 -10.84 -16.72
N GLY A 21 -6.26 -9.71 -16.52
CA GLY A 21 -5.52 -9.40 -15.29
C GLY A 21 -6.43 -9.37 -14.06
N PHE A 22 -7.62 -8.80 -14.18
CA PHE A 22 -8.64 -8.84 -13.13
C PHE A 22 -9.09 -10.27 -12.81
N PHE A 23 -9.37 -11.08 -13.83
CA PHE A 23 -9.70 -12.49 -13.66
C PHE A 23 -8.62 -13.24 -12.89
N PHE A 24 -7.36 -13.07 -13.28
CA PHE A 24 -6.23 -13.69 -12.57
C PHE A 24 -6.12 -13.19 -11.13
N THR A 25 -6.44 -11.91 -10.87
CA THR A 25 -6.46 -11.37 -9.50
C THR A 25 -7.50 -12.08 -8.65
N VAL A 26 -8.74 -12.18 -9.14
CA VAL A 26 -9.82 -12.83 -8.41
C VAL A 26 -9.48 -14.30 -8.14
N SER A 27 -9.05 -15.03 -9.18
CA SER A 27 -8.66 -16.45 -9.04
C SER A 27 -7.55 -16.63 -8.02
N SER A 28 -6.49 -15.81 -8.09
CA SER A 28 -5.40 -15.87 -7.11
C SER A 28 -5.89 -15.68 -5.67
N ARG A 29 -6.82 -14.75 -5.44
CA ARG A 29 -7.34 -14.45 -4.09
C ARG A 29 -8.27 -15.52 -3.56
N VAL A 30 -9.08 -16.14 -4.43
CA VAL A 30 -9.89 -17.30 -4.05
C VAL A 30 -9.00 -18.45 -3.55
N PHE A 31 -7.96 -18.81 -4.31
CA PHE A 31 -7.03 -19.87 -3.89
C PHE A 31 -6.20 -19.49 -2.65
N ALA A 32 -5.90 -18.20 -2.45
CA ALA A 32 -5.18 -17.75 -1.26
C ALA A 32 -5.99 -17.89 0.03
N VAL A 33 -7.33 -17.75 -0.03
CA VAL A 33 -8.22 -17.89 1.14
C VAL A 33 -8.47 -19.36 1.49
N LEU A 34 -8.24 -20.29 0.59
CA LEU A 34 -8.37 -21.73 0.88
C LEU A 34 -7.33 -22.22 1.91
N ALA A 35 -6.14 -21.60 1.98
CA ALA A 35 -5.11 -22.07 2.89
C ALA A 35 -5.48 -21.84 4.38
N PRO A 36 -5.90 -20.66 4.84
CA PRO A 36 -6.43 -20.48 6.21
C PRO A 36 -7.61 -21.41 6.51
N SER A 37 -8.56 -21.53 5.59
CA SER A 37 -9.73 -22.41 5.76
C SER A 37 -9.34 -23.87 6.01
N LEU A 38 -8.45 -24.44 5.19
CA LEU A 38 -7.96 -25.81 5.38
C LEU A 38 -7.12 -25.99 6.66
N VAL A 39 -6.49 -24.92 7.14
CA VAL A 39 -5.81 -24.95 8.46
C VAL A 39 -6.85 -25.03 9.57
N GLY A 40 -7.91 -24.21 9.50
CA GLY A 40 -9.02 -24.26 10.45
C GLY A 40 -9.69 -25.63 10.48
N ASP A 41 -10.04 -26.17 9.31
CA ASP A 41 -10.59 -27.51 9.18
C ASP A 41 -9.67 -28.58 9.83
N SER A 42 -8.36 -28.48 9.60
CA SER A 42 -7.39 -29.40 10.20
C SER A 42 -7.35 -29.33 11.73
N ILE A 43 -7.49 -28.14 12.30
CA ILE A 43 -7.55 -27.93 13.75
C ILE A 43 -8.84 -28.52 14.32
N THR A 44 -9.97 -28.29 13.68
CA THR A 44 -11.26 -28.87 14.07
C THR A 44 -11.21 -30.41 14.04
N GLU A 45 -10.64 -31.01 12.99
CA GLU A 45 -10.49 -32.47 12.88
C GLU A 45 -9.60 -33.05 13.99
N ILE A 46 -8.51 -32.36 14.33
CA ILE A 46 -7.63 -32.75 15.45
C ILE A 46 -8.42 -32.71 16.79
N GLU A 47 -9.18 -31.63 16.99
CA GLU A 47 -9.98 -31.47 18.21
C GLU A 47 -11.02 -32.59 18.36
N GLN A 48 -11.78 -32.87 17.31
CA GLN A 48 -12.79 -33.93 17.28
C GLN A 48 -12.15 -35.31 17.52
N PHE A 49 -10.98 -35.55 16.96
CA PHE A 49 -10.23 -36.78 17.20
C PHE A 49 -9.84 -36.96 18.69
N ILE A 50 -9.38 -35.89 19.33
CA ILE A 50 -9.02 -35.92 20.76
C ILE A 50 -10.26 -36.13 21.61
N GLN A 51 -11.39 -35.46 21.30
CA GLN A 51 -12.63 -35.57 22.06
C GLN A 51 -13.31 -36.96 21.91
N SER A 52 -13.20 -37.57 20.73
CA SER A 52 -13.78 -38.88 20.45
C SER A 52 -13.06 -40.05 21.14
N GLY A 53 -11.84 -39.82 21.66
CA GLY A 53 -11.00 -40.87 22.28
C GLY A 53 -10.64 -42.02 21.33
N SER A 54 -10.84 -41.83 20.02
CA SER A 54 -10.58 -42.85 19.02
C SER A 54 -9.07 -43.10 18.87
N SER A 55 -8.70 -44.37 18.76
CA SER A 55 -7.28 -44.80 18.65
C SER A 55 -6.81 -44.91 17.18
N ASP A 56 -7.63 -44.55 16.22
CA ASP A 56 -7.31 -44.69 14.80
C ASP A 56 -6.46 -43.52 14.28
N LEU A 57 -5.16 -43.57 14.64
CA LEU A 57 -4.18 -42.60 14.20
C LEU A 57 -4.01 -42.56 12.67
N SER A 58 -4.37 -43.66 11.99
CA SER A 58 -4.18 -43.74 10.52
C SER A 58 -5.19 -42.89 9.76
N ALA A 59 -6.44 -42.80 10.24
CA ALA A 59 -7.49 -42.00 9.64
C ALA A 59 -7.17 -40.51 9.72
N ILE A 60 -6.85 -40.00 10.91
CA ILE A 60 -6.54 -38.57 11.07
C ILE A 60 -5.25 -38.18 10.31
N LYS A 61 -4.22 -39.05 10.32
CA LYS A 61 -3.00 -38.81 9.55
C LYS A 61 -3.30 -38.67 8.05
N LYS A 62 -4.20 -39.47 7.50
CA LYS A 62 -4.60 -39.39 6.10
C LYS A 62 -5.31 -38.04 5.78
N ILE A 63 -6.24 -37.59 6.65
CA ILE A 63 -6.94 -36.32 6.51
C ILE A 63 -5.94 -35.16 6.53
N LEU A 64 -5.05 -35.12 7.54
CA LEU A 64 -4.02 -34.07 7.64
C LEU A 64 -3.06 -34.03 6.45
N VAL A 65 -2.63 -35.18 5.96
CA VAL A 65 -1.78 -35.24 4.74
C VAL A 65 -2.53 -34.75 3.53
N THR A 66 -3.82 -35.05 3.41
CA THR A 66 -4.65 -34.54 2.32
C THR A 66 -4.79 -33.01 2.40
N ASN A 67 -5.11 -32.46 3.58
CA ASN A 67 -5.24 -31.00 3.77
C ASN A 67 -3.90 -30.30 3.51
N ILE A 68 -2.77 -30.81 3.97
CA ILE A 68 -1.44 -30.27 3.67
C ILE A 68 -1.18 -30.27 2.17
N THR A 69 -1.52 -31.35 1.47
CA THR A 69 -1.34 -31.45 0.01
C THR A 69 -2.21 -30.43 -0.72
N LEU A 70 -3.47 -30.24 -0.27
CA LEU A 70 -4.38 -29.24 -0.82
C LEU A 70 -3.89 -27.81 -0.56
N ILE A 71 -3.38 -27.51 0.62
CA ILE A 71 -2.79 -26.19 0.97
C ILE A 71 -1.61 -25.90 0.04
N ILE A 72 -0.70 -26.87 -0.13
CA ILE A 72 0.45 -26.69 -1.04
C ILE A 72 -0.02 -26.50 -2.47
N GLY A 73 -0.98 -27.32 -2.95
CA GLY A 73 -1.56 -27.19 -4.28
C GLY A 73 -2.23 -25.83 -4.52
N ALA A 74 -3.07 -25.39 -3.57
CA ALA A 74 -3.72 -24.08 -3.62
C ALA A 74 -2.70 -22.93 -3.62
N ALA A 75 -1.64 -23.04 -2.83
CA ALA A 75 -0.56 -22.06 -2.82
C ALA A 75 0.16 -21.96 -4.17
N PHE A 76 0.51 -23.09 -4.80
CA PHE A 76 1.11 -23.11 -6.14
C PHE A 76 0.19 -22.47 -7.18
N ILE A 77 -1.09 -22.81 -7.18
CA ILE A 77 -2.08 -22.22 -8.10
C ILE A 77 -2.22 -20.72 -7.87
N SER A 78 -2.32 -20.28 -6.60
CA SER A 78 -2.38 -18.86 -6.22
C SER A 78 -1.17 -18.09 -6.72
N VAL A 79 0.04 -18.64 -6.56
CA VAL A 79 1.30 -18.03 -7.04
C VAL A 79 1.32 -17.95 -8.57
N ALA A 80 0.89 -18.99 -9.29
CA ALA A 80 0.83 -19.00 -10.75
C ALA A 80 -0.14 -17.91 -11.27
N PHE A 81 -1.32 -17.77 -10.67
CA PHE A 81 -2.25 -16.70 -11.00
C PHE A 81 -1.71 -15.30 -10.63
N THR A 82 -1.04 -15.16 -9.48
CA THR A 82 -0.38 -13.90 -9.09
C THR A 82 0.69 -13.49 -10.09
N PHE A 83 1.50 -14.44 -10.55
CA PHE A 83 2.50 -14.19 -11.59
C PHE A 83 1.84 -13.75 -12.90
N SER A 84 0.80 -14.47 -13.36
CA SER A 84 0.07 -14.16 -14.58
C SER A 84 -0.61 -12.78 -14.51
N MET A 85 -1.20 -12.42 -13.37
CA MET A 85 -1.76 -11.10 -13.08
C MET A 85 -0.69 -10.01 -13.24
N ARG A 86 0.47 -10.19 -12.59
CA ARG A 86 1.58 -9.22 -12.66
C ARG A 86 2.07 -9.04 -14.09
N GLN A 87 2.29 -10.14 -14.82
CA GLN A 87 2.70 -10.08 -16.22
C GLN A 87 1.69 -9.34 -17.08
N THR A 88 0.39 -9.63 -16.91
CA THR A 88 -0.65 -9.02 -17.74
C THR A 88 -0.78 -7.52 -17.46
N ILE A 89 -0.95 -7.10 -16.21
CA ILE A 89 -1.21 -5.69 -15.85
C ILE A 89 0.05 -4.83 -16.06
N ILE A 90 1.22 -5.32 -15.68
CA ILE A 90 2.47 -4.57 -15.85
C ILE A 90 2.81 -4.42 -17.34
N ASN A 91 2.61 -5.47 -18.16
CA ASN A 91 2.83 -5.36 -19.60
C ASN A 91 1.88 -4.36 -20.25
N VAL A 92 0.61 -4.33 -19.85
CA VAL A 92 -0.33 -3.28 -20.32
C VAL A 92 0.18 -1.89 -19.99
N SER A 93 0.70 -1.67 -18.77
CA SER A 93 1.25 -0.37 -18.39
C SER A 93 2.47 0.02 -19.24
N ARG A 94 3.30 -0.95 -19.64
CA ARG A 94 4.44 -0.73 -20.55
C ARG A 94 3.99 -0.40 -21.97
N HIS A 95 2.96 -1.06 -22.47
CA HIS A 95 2.37 -0.72 -23.78
C HIS A 95 1.78 0.69 -23.77
N ILE A 96 1.11 1.09 -22.70
CA ILE A 96 0.58 2.46 -22.56
C ILE A 96 1.71 3.48 -22.48
N GLU A 97 2.79 3.19 -21.75
CA GLU A 97 3.99 4.04 -21.73
C GLU A 97 4.57 4.23 -23.13
N TYR A 98 4.70 3.15 -23.89
CA TYR A 98 5.19 3.18 -25.28
C TYR A 98 4.28 4.02 -26.18
N ASP A 99 2.97 3.78 -26.15
CA ASP A 99 2.00 4.53 -26.94
C ASP A 99 2.02 6.03 -26.60
N LEU A 100 2.13 6.38 -25.32
CA LEU A 100 2.19 7.77 -24.86
C LEU A 100 3.47 8.45 -25.33
N LYS A 101 4.64 7.80 -25.19
CA LYS A 101 5.92 8.34 -25.65
C LYS A 101 5.90 8.63 -27.13
N ASN A 102 5.40 7.70 -27.94
CA ASN A 102 5.29 7.91 -29.38
C ASN A 102 4.32 9.06 -29.71
N THR A 103 3.16 9.12 -29.07
CA THR A 103 2.19 10.18 -29.29
C THR A 103 2.77 11.56 -28.95
N ILE A 104 3.51 11.68 -27.84
CA ILE A 104 4.14 12.94 -27.42
C ILE A 104 5.28 13.29 -28.39
N TYR A 105 6.08 12.33 -28.78
CA TYR A 105 7.19 12.53 -29.72
C TYR A 105 6.69 13.01 -31.07
N ASP A 106 5.68 12.34 -31.64
CA ASP A 106 5.03 12.76 -32.90
C ASP A 106 4.44 14.17 -32.81
N HIS A 107 3.87 14.52 -31.66
CA HIS A 107 3.37 15.87 -31.42
C HIS A 107 4.51 16.88 -31.38
N TYR A 108 5.61 16.60 -30.69
CA TYR A 108 6.78 17.47 -30.63
C TYR A 108 7.34 17.72 -32.04
N GLN A 109 7.45 16.71 -32.91
CA GLN A 109 7.95 16.89 -34.28
C GLN A 109 7.11 17.88 -35.12
N LYS A 110 5.84 18.09 -34.77
CA LYS A 110 4.91 18.98 -35.48
C LYS A 110 4.88 20.41 -34.94
N LEU A 111 5.58 20.69 -33.83
CA LEU A 111 5.60 22.01 -33.22
C LEU A 111 6.54 22.98 -33.95
N SER A 112 6.21 24.26 -33.89
CA SER A 112 6.95 25.32 -34.57
C SER A 112 8.30 25.61 -33.88
N LEU A 113 9.28 26.13 -34.64
CA LEU A 113 10.55 26.57 -34.10
C LEU A 113 10.41 27.62 -32.98
N ARG A 114 9.34 28.45 -33.03
CA ARG A 114 9.03 29.43 -31.99
C ARG A 114 8.78 28.74 -30.63
N PHE A 115 8.10 27.60 -30.64
CA PHE A 115 7.85 26.83 -29.43
C PHE A 115 9.16 26.37 -28.79
N TYR A 116 10.11 25.86 -29.59
CA TYR A 116 11.41 25.38 -29.09
C TYR A 116 12.32 26.50 -28.57
N LYS A 117 12.19 27.72 -29.13
CA LYS A 117 12.88 28.88 -28.60
C LYS A 117 12.33 29.38 -27.24
N GLN A 118 11.07 29.09 -26.94
CA GLN A 118 10.39 29.50 -25.71
C GLN A 118 10.42 28.45 -24.60
N ASN A 119 10.61 27.19 -24.93
CA ASN A 119 10.60 26.07 -24.00
C ASN A 119 11.96 25.38 -23.94
N ARG A 120 12.44 25.11 -22.74
CA ARG A 120 13.73 24.44 -22.54
C ARG A 120 13.62 22.98 -22.96
N THR A 121 14.60 22.48 -23.72
CA THR A 121 14.67 21.08 -24.16
C THR A 121 14.64 20.11 -22.98
N GLY A 122 15.30 20.46 -21.86
CA GLY A 122 15.29 19.63 -20.65
C GLY A 122 13.89 19.44 -20.07
N ASP A 123 13.03 20.47 -20.07
CA ASP A 123 11.64 20.36 -19.59
C ASP A 123 10.79 19.43 -20.51
N LEU A 124 11.00 19.51 -21.82
CA LEU A 124 10.33 18.63 -22.78
C LEU A 124 10.79 17.18 -22.62
N MET A 125 12.08 16.97 -22.35
CA MET A 125 12.61 15.62 -22.08
C MET A 125 12.12 15.04 -20.75
N SER A 126 12.01 15.87 -19.70
CA SER A 126 11.42 15.45 -18.43
C SER A 126 9.97 15.00 -18.61
N ARG A 127 9.17 15.72 -19.40
CA ARG A 127 7.76 15.33 -19.68
C ARG A 127 7.65 13.98 -20.38
N ILE A 128 8.49 13.70 -21.39
CA ILE A 128 8.43 12.45 -22.14
C ILE A 128 9.00 11.26 -21.35
N SER A 129 9.91 11.50 -20.41
CA SER A 129 10.55 10.46 -19.61
C SER A 129 9.88 10.28 -18.24
N GLU A 130 9.87 11.33 -17.41
CA GLU A 130 9.41 11.25 -16.02
C GLU A 130 7.88 11.28 -15.89
N ASP A 131 7.20 12.25 -16.53
CA ASP A 131 5.76 12.37 -16.39
C ASP A 131 5.04 11.16 -17.00
N VAL A 132 5.51 10.67 -18.15
CA VAL A 132 4.97 9.43 -18.75
C VAL A 132 5.24 8.22 -17.84
N SER A 133 6.41 8.16 -17.20
CA SER A 133 6.70 7.09 -16.22
C SER A 133 5.76 7.17 -15.02
N ARG A 134 5.40 8.36 -14.54
CA ARG A 134 4.39 8.52 -13.47
C ARG A 134 3.01 8.02 -13.90
N VAL A 135 2.60 8.30 -15.15
CA VAL A 135 1.35 7.75 -15.71
C VAL A 135 1.40 6.21 -15.76
N ARG A 136 2.53 5.64 -16.18
CA ARG A 136 2.75 4.18 -16.17
C ARG A 136 2.59 3.60 -14.76
N MET A 137 3.18 4.25 -13.73
CA MET A 137 3.07 3.81 -12.35
C MET A 137 1.63 3.86 -11.84
N TYR A 138 0.85 4.83 -12.29
CA TYR A 138 -0.59 4.92 -11.98
C TYR A 138 -1.39 3.79 -12.64
N VAL A 139 -1.18 3.56 -13.94
CA VAL A 139 -1.96 2.56 -14.70
C VAL A 139 -1.52 1.12 -14.39
N GLY A 140 -0.25 0.89 -14.08
CA GLY A 140 0.27 -0.43 -13.74
C GLY A 140 0.19 -0.73 -12.25
N PRO A 141 1.23 -0.40 -11.49
CA PRO A 141 1.32 -0.76 -10.08
C PRO A 141 0.15 -0.23 -9.23
N ALA A 142 -0.25 1.05 -9.37
CA ALA A 142 -1.30 1.60 -8.52
C ALA A 142 -2.66 0.93 -8.77
N LEU A 143 -3.07 0.76 -10.04
CA LEU A 143 -4.30 0.01 -10.37
C LEU A 143 -4.22 -1.45 -9.92
N MET A 144 -3.09 -2.11 -10.16
CA MET A 144 -2.88 -3.50 -9.76
C MET A 144 -3.05 -3.69 -8.25
N TYR A 145 -2.39 -2.86 -7.43
CA TYR A 145 -2.51 -2.95 -5.98
C TYR A 145 -3.91 -2.59 -5.49
N SER A 146 -4.56 -1.58 -6.09
CA SER A 146 -5.93 -1.20 -5.72
C SER A 146 -6.93 -2.32 -6.00
N ILE A 147 -6.90 -2.90 -7.21
CA ILE A 147 -7.78 -4.02 -7.59
C ILE A 147 -7.52 -5.21 -6.66
N ASN A 148 -6.25 -5.54 -6.42
CA ASN A 148 -5.85 -6.63 -5.56
C ASN A 148 -6.35 -6.47 -4.13
N THR A 149 -6.20 -5.29 -3.54
CA THR A 149 -6.64 -5.00 -2.17
C THR A 149 -8.17 -5.04 -2.07
N VAL A 150 -8.88 -4.39 -2.98
CA VAL A 150 -10.35 -4.39 -2.99
C VAL A 150 -10.89 -5.82 -3.15
N THR A 151 -10.33 -6.60 -4.08
CA THR A 151 -10.73 -8.00 -4.29
C THR A 151 -10.49 -8.84 -3.03
N LEU A 152 -9.31 -8.68 -2.39
CA LEU A 152 -9.00 -9.38 -1.14
C LEU A 152 -10.01 -9.04 -0.04
N PHE A 153 -10.30 -7.75 0.16
CA PHE A 153 -11.28 -7.31 1.16
C PHE A 153 -12.68 -7.93 0.92
N ILE A 154 -13.14 -7.90 -0.34
CA ILE A 154 -14.45 -8.46 -0.68
C ILE A 154 -14.49 -9.98 -0.39
N ILE A 155 -13.49 -10.72 -0.84
CA ILE A 155 -13.45 -12.18 -0.67
C ILE A 155 -13.32 -12.55 0.81
N VAL A 156 -12.38 -11.95 1.54
CA VAL A 156 -12.14 -12.27 2.96
C VAL A 156 -13.35 -11.90 3.81
N ILE A 157 -13.93 -10.70 3.65
CA ILE A 157 -15.09 -10.30 4.44
C ILE A 157 -16.30 -11.18 4.11
N SER A 158 -16.54 -11.51 2.83
CA SER A 158 -17.63 -12.40 2.44
C SER A 158 -17.46 -13.79 3.06
N TYR A 159 -16.26 -14.33 3.06
CA TYR A 159 -15.93 -15.60 3.70
C TYR A 159 -16.16 -15.54 5.22
N MET A 160 -15.58 -14.56 5.91
CA MET A 160 -15.76 -14.37 7.36
C MET A 160 -17.23 -14.23 7.77
N VAL A 161 -18.04 -13.49 6.98
CA VAL A 161 -19.49 -13.34 7.23
C VAL A 161 -20.21 -14.65 7.04
N SER A 162 -19.80 -15.50 6.09
CA SER A 162 -20.43 -16.81 5.86
C SER A 162 -20.15 -17.81 6.98
N VAL A 163 -18.96 -17.75 7.59
CA VAL A 163 -18.51 -18.70 8.63
C VAL A 163 -18.95 -18.24 10.02
N ALA A 164 -18.70 -16.98 10.40
CA ALA A 164 -18.97 -16.46 11.73
C ALA A 164 -19.43 -14.98 11.70
N PRO A 165 -20.69 -14.67 11.35
CA PRO A 165 -21.14 -13.29 11.11
C PRO A 165 -21.01 -12.38 12.35
N LYS A 166 -21.30 -12.89 13.55
CA LYS A 166 -21.17 -12.13 14.79
C LYS A 166 -19.69 -11.80 15.09
N LEU A 167 -18.82 -12.79 14.98
CA LEU A 167 -17.38 -12.60 15.21
C LEU A 167 -16.81 -11.59 14.21
N THR A 168 -17.19 -11.69 12.93
CA THR A 168 -16.80 -10.77 11.87
C THR A 168 -17.15 -9.32 12.21
N LEU A 169 -18.38 -9.07 12.69
CA LEU A 169 -18.82 -7.72 13.06
C LEU A 169 -17.91 -7.10 14.13
N TYR A 170 -17.57 -7.85 15.17
CA TYR A 170 -16.70 -7.37 16.24
C TYR A 170 -15.24 -7.19 15.81
N THR A 171 -14.76 -8.08 14.93
CA THR A 171 -13.40 -7.99 14.36
C THR A 171 -13.24 -6.76 13.46
N LEU A 172 -14.29 -6.39 12.71
CA LEU A 172 -14.28 -5.22 11.82
C LEU A 172 -14.52 -3.89 12.56
N LEU A 173 -15.08 -3.90 13.76
CA LEU A 173 -15.43 -2.70 14.52
C LEU A 173 -14.24 -1.75 14.78
N PRO A 174 -13.01 -2.20 15.08
CA PRO A 174 -11.86 -1.31 15.24
C PRO A 174 -11.38 -0.65 13.94
N LEU A 175 -11.68 -1.21 12.74
CA LEU A 175 -11.15 -0.71 11.46
C LEU A 175 -11.61 0.71 11.09
N PRO A 176 -12.89 1.10 11.25
CA PRO A 176 -13.29 2.50 11.05
C PRO A 176 -12.56 3.47 11.98
N ILE A 177 -12.36 3.10 13.25
CA ILE A 177 -11.62 3.90 14.22
C ILE A 177 -10.17 4.08 13.75
N LEU A 178 -9.53 2.99 13.34
CA LEU A 178 -8.19 2.99 12.76
C LEU A 178 -8.11 3.93 11.54
N SER A 179 -9.07 3.83 10.63
CA SER A 179 -9.10 4.64 9.41
C SER A 179 -9.20 6.14 9.71
N ILE A 180 -10.07 6.53 10.63
CA ILE A 180 -10.22 7.94 11.05
C ILE A 180 -8.93 8.44 11.71
N MET A 181 -8.32 7.61 12.55
CA MET A 181 -7.10 7.96 13.25
C MET A 181 -5.91 8.12 12.30
N ILE A 182 -5.73 7.17 11.37
CA ILE A 182 -4.69 7.27 10.32
C ILE A 182 -4.90 8.53 9.48
N TYR A 183 -6.13 8.84 9.10
CA TYR A 183 -6.44 10.04 8.32
C TYR A 183 -6.03 11.33 9.07
N ARG A 184 -6.40 11.47 10.35
CA ARG A 184 -6.03 12.63 11.17
C ARG A 184 -4.52 12.74 11.36
N LEU A 185 -3.87 11.62 11.64
CA LEU A 185 -2.43 11.57 11.84
C LEU A 185 -1.67 11.90 10.56
N SER A 186 -2.09 11.33 9.42
CA SER A 186 -1.49 11.61 8.11
C SER A 186 -1.63 13.08 7.72
N LYS A 187 -2.77 13.72 8.03
CA LYS A 187 -2.98 15.15 7.82
C LYS A 187 -1.99 15.97 8.65
N ALA A 188 -1.89 15.66 9.95
CA ALA A 188 -0.96 16.35 10.85
C ALA A 188 0.51 16.17 10.47
N ILE A 189 0.89 14.98 10.00
CA ILE A 189 2.23 14.69 9.47
C ILE A 189 2.49 15.53 8.21
N HIS A 190 1.54 15.57 7.28
CA HIS A 190 1.68 16.34 6.04
C HIS A 190 1.87 17.83 6.30
N GLU A 191 1.04 18.43 7.16
CA GLU A 191 1.13 19.86 7.52
C GLU A 191 2.48 20.19 8.16
N ARG A 192 2.95 19.38 9.11
CA ARG A 192 4.25 19.58 9.76
C ARG A 192 5.44 19.30 8.84
N SER A 193 5.33 18.29 7.97
CA SER A 193 6.36 18.01 6.96
C SER A 193 6.53 19.18 6.00
N THR A 194 5.44 19.85 5.60
CA THR A 194 5.51 21.05 4.77
C THR A 194 6.28 22.18 5.46
N LEU A 195 6.05 22.40 6.77
CA LEU A 195 6.80 23.39 7.56
C LEU A 195 8.29 23.03 7.64
N VAL A 196 8.61 21.76 7.84
CA VAL A 196 10.02 21.29 7.85
C VAL A 196 10.70 21.53 6.50
N GLN A 197 10.00 21.27 5.38
CA GLN A 197 10.53 21.55 4.04
C GLN A 197 10.76 23.05 3.79
N GLN A 198 9.86 23.91 4.28
CA GLN A 198 10.05 25.37 4.21
C GLN A 198 11.28 25.82 5.00
N MET A 199 11.48 25.30 6.20
CA MET A 199 12.68 25.59 7.02
C MET A 199 13.97 25.10 6.36
N LEU A 200 13.93 23.90 5.75
CA LEU A 200 15.09 23.37 5.01
C LEU A 200 15.43 24.26 3.81
N SER A 201 14.43 24.76 3.09
CA SER A 201 14.61 25.69 1.98
C SER A 201 15.25 27.01 2.48
N GLN A 202 14.77 27.57 3.60
CA GLN A 202 15.34 28.79 4.19
C GLN A 202 16.80 28.58 4.60
N LEU A 203 17.13 27.46 5.28
CA LEU A 203 18.49 27.10 5.64
C LEU A 203 19.40 27.01 4.41
N SER A 204 18.94 26.34 3.36
CA SER A 204 19.70 26.16 2.12
C SER A 204 19.94 27.49 1.41
N THR A 205 18.90 28.34 1.32
CA THR A 205 19.00 29.67 0.71
C THR A 205 19.98 30.55 1.51
N PHE A 206 19.86 30.59 2.85
CA PHE A 206 20.76 31.38 3.69
C PHE A 206 22.21 30.91 3.58
N ALA A 207 22.45 29.60 3.55
CA ALA A 207 23.80 29.04 3.35
C ALA A 207 24.36 29.41 1.96
N GLN A 208 23.54 29.26 0.90
CA GLN A 208 23.93 29.62 -0.46
C GLN A 208 24.27 31.11 -0.59
N GLU A 209 23.44 31.99 -0.04
CA GLU A 209 23.70 33.44 -0.03
C GLU A 209 24.97 33.77 0.73
N SER A 210 25.22 33.15 1.89
CA SER A 210 26.40 33.36 2.70
C SER A 210 27.67 32.92 1.97
N PHE A 211 27.65 31.77 1.30
CA PHE A 211 28.80 31.28 0.54
C PHE A 211 29.04 32.09 -0.76
N SER A 212 27.96 32.47 -1.47
CA SER A 212 28.07 33.30 -2.67
C SER A 212 28.57 34.72 -2.33
N GLY A 213 28.19 35.24 -1.17
CA GLY A 213 28.61 36.55 -0.67
C GLY A 213 29.81 36.53 0.27
N ILE A 214 30.61 35.45 0.30
CA ILE A 214 31.70 35.27 1.28
C ILE A 214 32.71 36.40 1.30
N ASN A 215 33.03 36.98 0.13
CA ASN A 215 33.96 38.11 0.04
C ASN A 215 33.43 39.35 0.79
N VAL A 216 32.13 39.62 0.71
CA VAL A 216 31.48 40.71 1.42
C VAL A 216 31.51 40.45 2.92
N ILE A 217 31.14 39.22 3.36
CA ILE A 217 31.15 38.82 4.76
C ILE A 217 32.55 39.03 5.35
N LYS A 218 33.61 38.63 4.62
CA LYS A 218 35.01 38.78 5.04
C LYS A 218 35.46 40.22 5.06
N SER A 219 35.10 41.02 4.03
CA SER A 219 35.51 42.41 3.92
C SER A 219 34.92 43.31 5.01
N TYR A 220 33.70 43.01 5.43
CA TYR A 220 32.99 43.76 6.47
C TYR A 220 33.06 43.14 7.87
N ALA A 221 33.75 42.01 8.02
CA ALA A 221 33.92 41.27 9.29
C ALA A 221 32.59 40.99 10.01
N ILE A 222 31.53 40.54 9.24
CA ILE A 222 30.16 40.28 9.73
C ILE A 222 29.90 38.80 10.00
N GLU A 223 30.94 37.97 10.15
CA GLU A 223 30.80 36.52 10.38
C GLU A 223 29.99 36.21 11.62
N SER A 224 30.18 36.97 12.71
CA SER A 224 29.44 36.75 13.98
C SER A 224 27.94 36.89 13.78
N ASN A 225 27.49 37.90 13.02
CA ASN A 225 26.07 38.11 12.72
C ASN A 225 25.50 36.95 11.87
N ARG A 226 26.26 36.47 10.89
CA ARG A 226 25.83 35.33 10.04
C ARG A 226 25.75 34.03 10.82
N ILE A 227 26.70 33.78 11.73
CA ILE A 227 26.69 32.61 12.63
C ILE A 227 25.47 32.66 13.55
N THR A 228 25.18 33.83 14.14
CA THR A 228 24.04 34.00 15.03
C THR A 228 22.71 33.77 14.29
N GLU A 229 22.57 34.32 13.09
CA GLU A 229 21.37 34.14 12.28
C GLU A 229 21.18 32.68 11.81
N MET A 230 22.28 32.01 11.40
CA MET A 230 22.26 30.58 11.06
C MET A 230 21.83 29.73 12.28
N ALA A 231 22.33 30.05 13.47
CA ALA A 231 21.96 29.37 14.71
C ALA A 231 20.48 29.56 15.04
N ARG A 232 19.92 30.76 14.80
CA ARG A 232 18.50 31.08 14.99
C ARG A 232 17.63 30.21 14.06
N ILE A 233 17.92 30.24 12.75
CA ILE A 233 17.17 29.46 11.74
C ILE A 233 17.28 27.96 12.00
N SER A 234 18.47 27.48 12.38
CA SER A 234 18.70 26.08 12.72
C SER A 234 17.93 25.64 13.96
N THR A 235 17.83 26.50 14.98
CA THR A 235 17.06 26.22 16.19
C THR A 235 15.56 26.15 15.90
N GLU A 236 15.06 27.06 15.06
CA GLU A 236 13.67 27.04 14.61
C GLU A 236 13.38 25.78 13.79
N SER A 237 14.25 25.44 12.85
CA SER A 237 14.16 24.21 12.04
C SER A 237 14.13 22.96 12.93
N ARG A 238 14.98 22.89 13.96
CA ARG A 238 14.98 21.81 14.94
C ARG A 238 13.63 21.72 15.67
N GLY A 239 13.03 22.85 16.06
CA GLY A 239 11.73 22.88 16.72
C GLY A 239 10.61 22.32 15.84
N LYS A 240 10.56 22.71 14.55
CA LYS A 240 9.59 22.18 13.57
C LYS A 240 9.80 20.69 13.32
N ASN A 241 11.05 20.27 13.18
CA ASN A 241 11.39 18.85 12.98
C ASN A 241 11.00 17.99 14.18
N MET A 242 11.29 18.46 15.42
CA MET A 242 10.89 17.77 16.64
C MET A 242 9.36 17.63 16.73
N SER A 243 8.63 18.68 16.36
CA SER A 243 7.16 18.63 16.29
C SER A 243 6.65 17.60 15.27
N LEU A 244 7.31 17.43 14.13
CA LEU A 244 7.00 16.39 13.16
C LEU A 244 7.26 14.99 13.73
N VAL A 245 8.46 14.79 14.32
CA VAL A 245 8.88 13.50 14.90
C VAL A 245 7.93 13.06 16.02
N GLN A 246 7.48 13.99 16.88
CA GLN A 246 6.50 13.67 17.92
C GLN A 246 5.20 13.08 17.37
N VAL A 247 4.68 13.61 16.26
CA VAL A 247 3.47 13.05 15.63
C VAL A 247 3.75 11.72 14.96
N GLN A 248 4.89 11.60 14.29
CA GLN A 248 5.29 10.33 13.66
C GLN A 248 5.51 9.23 14.70
N ALA A 249 6.04 9.56 15.88
CA ALA A 249 6.27 8.61 16.96
C ALA A 249 4.99 7.94 17.48
N TRP A 250 3.84 8.60 17.38
CA TRP A 250 2.55 8.02 17.76
C TRP A 250 1.97 7.04 16.74
N PHE A 251 2.46 7.05 15.49
CA PHE A 251 1.88 6.25 14.41
C PHE A 251 1.93 4.74 14.72
N PHE A 252 3.11 4.21 14.99
CA PHE A 252 3.29 2.78 15.26
C PHE A 252 2.62 2.30 16.56
N PRO A 253 2.77 2.97 17.71
CA PRO A 253 2.10 2.54 18.94
C PRO A 253 0.58 2.46 18.80
N MET A 254 -0.02 3.44 18.12
CA MET A 254 -1.46 3.44 17.89
C MET A 254 -1.92 2.32 16.95
N MET A 255 -1.15 2.02 15.90
CA MET A 255 -1.41 0.88 15.03
C MET A 255 -1.36 -0.43 15.79
N ILE A 256 -0.30 -0.65 16.59
CA ILE A 256 -0.13 -1.87 17.40
C ILE A 256 -1.26 -2.00 18.42
N LEU A 257 -1.64 -0.93 19.08
CA LEU A 257 -2.72 -0.92 20.07
C LEU A 257 -4.05 -1.35 19.45
N LEU A 258 -4.42 -0.80 18.30
CA LEU A 258 -5.70 -1.14 17.66
C LEU A 258 -5.73 -2.56 17.07
N ILE A 259 -4.61 -3.02 16.52
CA ILE A 259 -4.47 -4.42 16.10
C ILE A 259 -4.56 -5.33 17.33
N GLY A 260 -3.90 -4.96 18.43
CA GLY A 260 -3.99 -5.70 19.69
C GLY A 260 -5.40 -5.78 20.24
N ILE A 261 -6.16 -4.68 20.22
CA ILE A 261 -7.58 -4.65 20.61
C ILE A 261 -8.40 -5.60 19.71
N SER A 262 -8.18 -5.57 18.39
CA SER A 262 -8.86 -6.49 17.47
C SER A 262 -8.58 -7.96 17.84
N ASN A 263 -7.33 -8.31 18.07
CA ASN A 263 -6.94 -9.67 18.47
C ASN A 263 -7.59 -10.09 19.81
N VAL A 264 -7.60 -9.19 20.80
CA VAL A 264 -8.25 -9.47 22.09
C VAL A 264 -9.75 -9.68 21.91
N LEU A 265 -10.43 -8.88 21.06
CA LEU A 265 -11.84 -9.06 20.74
C LEU A 265 -12.10 -10.41 20.07
N VAL A 266 -11.26 -10.80 19.11
CA VAL A 266 -11.38 -12.11 18.45
C VAL A 266 -11.26 -13.26 19.47
N ILE A 267 -10.23 -13.22 20.31
CA ILE A 267 -9.99 -14.26 21.31
C ILE A 267 -11.10 -14.30 22.36
N PHE A 268 -11.54 -13.16 22.87
CA PHE A 268 -12.57 -13.08 23.91
C PHE A 268 -13.96 -13.50 23.39
N ILE A 269 -14.39 -12.87 22.28
CA ILE A 269 -15.74 -13.12 21.74
C ILE A 269 -15.77 -14.49 21.05
N GLY A 270 -14.76 -14.80 20.25
CA GLY A 270 -14.67 -16.09 19.58
C GLY A 270 -14.50 -17.24 20.57
N GLY A 271 -13.64 -17.07 21.58
CA GLY A 271 -13.51 -18.07 22.67
C GLY A 271 -14.81 -18.28 23.44
N SER A 272 -15.57 -17.19 23.72
CA SER A 272 -16.90 -17.31 24.33
C SER A 272 -17.88 -18.04 23.43
N GLN A 273 -17.89 -17.78 22.12
CA GLN A 273 -18.75 -18.48 21.16
C GLN A 273 -18.37 -19.97 21.03
N TYR A 274 -17.07 -20.27 21.03
CA TYR A 274 -16.58 -21.65 21.04
C TYR A 274 -17.01 -22.42 22.29
N ILE A 275 -16.84 -21.85 23.49
CA ILE A 275 -17.27 -22.50 24.76
C ILE A 275 -18.78 -22.72 24.77
N ASN A 276 -19.57 -21.85 24.14
CA ASN A 276 -21.03 -22.00 23.99
C ASN A 276 -21.41 -22.92 22.83
N GLY A 277 -20.49 -23.58 22.13
CA GLY A 277 -20.75 -24.46 20.99
C GLY A 277 -21.33 -23.78 19.75
N GLN A 278 -21.12 -22.46 19.58
CA GLN A 278 -21.65 -21.69 18.45
C GLN A 278 -20.71 -21.69 17.24
N ILE A 279 -19.41 -21.87 17.46
CA ILE A 279 -18.38 -21.97 16.43
C ILE A 279 -17.39 -23.06 16.80
N GLU A 280 -16.68 -23.60 15.82
CA GLU A 280 -15.62 -24.58 15.98
C GLU A 280 -14.27 -23.88 16.31
N LEU A 281 -13.33 -24.64 16.91
CA LEU A 281 -12.02 -24.10 17.26
C LEU A 281 -11.23 -23.63 16.00
N GLY A 282 -11.39 -24.37 14.91
CA GLY A 282 -10.77 -24.03 13.62
C GLY A 282 -11.13 -22.64 13.13
N VAL A 283 -12.37 -22.18 13.34
CA VAL A 283 -12.86 -20.84 12.95
C VAL A 283 -12.10 -19.70 13.68
N LEU A 284 -11.59 -19.99 14.89
CA LEU A 284 -10.74 -19.03 15.62
C LEU A 284 -9.32 -18.96 15.06
N ALA A 285 -8.87 -20.02 14.41
CA ALA A 285 -7.53 -20.14 13.88
C ALA A 285 -7.39 -19.61 12.44
N GLU A 286 -8.53 -19.52 11.70
CA GLU A 286 -8.61 -18.91 10.37
C GLU A 286 -8.47 -17.39 10.42
#